data_18db84cf4dff91e5bf01b0965482b208
#
_entry.id   18db84cf4dff91e5bf01b0965482b208
#
_cell.length_a   1.000
_cell.length_b   1.000
_cell.length_c   1.000
_cell.angle_alpha   90.00
_cell.angle_beta   90.00
_cell.angle_gamma   90.00
#
_symmetry.space_group_name_H-M   'P 1'
#
loop_
_entity.id
_entity.type
_entity.pdbx_description
1 polymer ?
#
loop_
_entity_poly.entity_id
_entity_poly.type
_entity_poly.pdbx_seq_one_letter_code
_entity_poly.pdbx_strand_id
1 'polypeptide(L)'
;MPFHPEHNLNQGLDARLRILERYPKMTILHHVDEDQRLWGTSGREIWVRSGQSWKYCAKFPFHSPRDIFGFSRATTRAFRADKCNIYGNRFGKILGIRAGTVYQLEDSCIPKPLFTINGDCVLHGSLCEDRQGNIYFGEYFMNSARQAVRIWRVAPRMDHWEIAYAFPAAGIRHVHGIYRDPYEEETFWVTVGDFSGECYILCTRDLFKTFTRYGDGKQTWRAVRVFFTEQYVCWITDSNLEQNYACRMSRSSGALEKGMQIANSSWYGTTTTEGLHVAFTTVEKGEGITSPYSQVLVSRDAFNWQVIYQFKKDFYRPVQVFKYGVISCPSGEMSQHDLYISGEGLVGLDGKSMRIDISELGEKKK
;
A
#
# COMPACT_ATOMS: atom_id res chain seq x y z
N MET A 1 -31.69 8.82 20.08
CA MET A 1 -31.67 7.44 20.58
C MET A 1 -30.35 7.19 21.30
N PRO A 2 -30.35 6.76 22.56
CA PRO A 2 -29.14 6.59 23.35
C PRO A 2 -28.38 5.34 22.89
N PHE A 3 -27.07 5.47 22.77
CA PHE A 3 -26.13 4.38 22.56
C PHE A 3 -26.24 3.38 23.71
N HIS A 4 -26.49 2.12 23.39
CA HIS A 4 -26.35 0.99 24.29
C HIS A 4 -24.87 0.68 24.54
N PRO A 5 -24.51 0.23 25.76
CA PRO A 5 -23.13 0.12 26.21
C PRO A 5 -22.41 -1.08 25.58
N GLU A 6 -21.13 -0.84 25.39
CA GLU A 6 -20.01 -1.73 25.16
C GLU A 6 -20.28 -3.23 25.42
N HIS A 7 -20.58 -3.98 24.37
CA HIS A 7 -20.30 -5.40 24.39
C HIS A 7 -18.77 -5.56 24.36
N ASN A 8 -18.22 -6.11 25.42
CA ASN A 8 -16.84 -6.48 25.60
C ASN A 8 -16.37 -7.46 24.49
N LEU A 9 -15.96 -6.92 23.34
CA LEU A 9 -15.25 -7.65 22.29
C LEU A 9 -13.76 -7.93 22.65
N ASN A 10 -13.34 -7.56 23.86
CA ASN A 10 -11.97 -7.75 24.34
C ASN A 10 -11.68 -9.11 24.98
N GLN A 11 -12.64 -10.03 25.04
CA GLN A 11 -12.41 -11.38 25.53
C GLN A 11 -11.88 -12.27 24.38
N GLY A 12 -10.56 -12.28 24.17
CA GLY A 12 -9.86 -13.18 23.23
C GLY A 12 -8.69 -12.59 22.45
N LEU A 13 -8.49 -11.27 22.46
CA LEU A 13 -7.38 -10.59 21.79
C LEU A 13 -6.25 -10.21 22.77
N ASP A 14 -5.82 -11.16 23.60
CA ASP A 14 -4.74 -10.91 24.58
C ASP A 14 -3.32 -11.20 24.03
N ALA A 15 -3.20 -11.33 22.71
CA ALA A 15 -1.91 -11.38 22.05
C ALA A 15 -1.38 -9.95 21.89
N ARG A 16 -0.52 -9.52 22.81
CA ARG A 16 0.16 -8.23 22.69
C ARG A 16 1.11 -8.30 21.51
N LEU A 17 0.89 -7.40 20.52
CA LEU A 17 1.81 -7.19 19.41
C LEU A 17 3.24 -7.05 19.95
N ARG A 18 4.15 -7.94 19.58
CA ARG A 18 5.54 -7.89 20.03
C ARG A 18 6.28 -6.81 19.24
N ILE A 19 6.43 -5.64 19.85
CA ILE A 19 7.17 -4.53 19.28
C ILE A 19 8.64 -4.75 19.55
N LEU A 20 9.44 -4.91 18.49
CA LEU A 20 10.88 -5.09 18.58
C LEU A 20 11.61 -3.75 18.66
N GLU A 21 11.14 -2.78 17.85
CA GLU A 21 11.77 -1.45 17.77
C GLU A 21 10.76 -0.38 17.36
N ARG A 22 10.94 0.85 17.82
CA ARG A 22 10.12 2.01 17.46
C ARG A 22 10.95 3.04 16.73
N TYR A 23 10.41 3.59 15.65
CA TYR A 23 11.03 4.64 14.83
C TYR A 23 10.20 5.93 14.90
N PRO A 24 10.30 6.70 16.00
CA PRO A 24 9.43 7.85 16.24
C PRO A 24 9.65 9.01 15.26
N LYS A 25 10.80 9.04 14.58
CA LYS A 25 11.16 10.06 13.58
C LYS A 25 10.84 9.62 12.14
N MET A 26 10.63 8.33 11.87
CA MET A 26 10.29 7.83 10.55
C MET A 26 8.78 7.86 10.36
N THR A 27 8.32 8.71 9.46
CA THR A 27 6.88 8.86 9.19
C THR A 27 6.35 7.75 8.30
N ILE A 28 7.13 7.31 7.32
CA ILE A 28 6.76 6.25 6.37
C ILE A 28 7.99 5.39 6.09
N LEU A 29 7.79 4.07 6.12
CA LEU A 29 8.73 3.07 5.62
C LEU A 29 8.24 2.60 4.25
N HIS A 30 9.10 2.66 3.24
CA HIS A 30 8.70 2.52 1.85
C HIS A 30 9.08 1.20 1.22
N HIS A 31 10.32 0.75 1.46
CA HIS A 31 10.89 -0.39 0.73
C HIS A 31 12.01 -1.06 1.53
N VAL A 32 12.04 -2.39 1.49
CA VAL A 32 13.19 -3.22 1.87
C VAL A 32 13.82 -3.69 0.56
N ASP A 33 15.04 -3.26 0.29
CA ASP A 33 15.72 -3.60 -0.96
C ASP A 33 16.41 -4.98 -0.93
N GLU A 34 17.00 -5.39 -2.06
CA GLU A 34 17.68 -6.69 -2.21
C GLU A 34 18.84 -6.87 -1.21
N ASP A 35 19.49 -5.79 -0.76
CA ASP A 35 20.52 -5.81 0.27
C ASP A 35 19.96 -5.79 1.70
N GLN A 36 18.64 -5.99 1.86
CA GLN A 36 17.91 -5.92 3.13
C GLN A 36 18.05 -4.56 3.83
N ARG A 37 18.26 -3.49 3.07
CA ARG A 37 18.27 -2.12 3.60
C ARG A 37 16.84 -1.59 3.60
N LEU A 38 16.45 -0.97 4.71
CA LEU A 38 15.13 -0.38 4.87
C LEU A 38 15.14 1.11 4.52
N TRP A 39 14.37 1.49 3.52
CA TRP A 39 14.21 2.88 3.07
C TRP A 39 13.00 3.51 3.72
N GLY A 40 13.20 4.68 4.33
CA GLY A 40 12.14 5.42 5.02
C GLY A 40 12.28 6.92 4.84
N THR A 41 11.22 7.65 5.21
CA THR A 41 11.20 9.11 5.16
C THR A 41 10.76 9.74 6.47
N SER A 42 11.31 10.93 6.74
CA SER A 42 10.88 11.86 7.75
C SER A 42 10.50 13.18 7.07
N GLY A 43 9.22 13.38 6.79
CA GLY A 43 8.77 14.47 5.92
C GLY A 43 9.39 14.36 4.53
N ARG A 44 10.27 15.31 4.16
CA ARG A 44 11.02 15.32 2.89
C ARG A 44 12.37 14.59 2.95
N GLU A 45 12.86 14.28 4.13
CA GLU A 45 14.16 13.65 4.30
C GLU A 45 14.09 12.15 4.05
N ILE A 46 15.03 11.65 3.29
CA ILE A 46 15.15 10.26 2.88
C ILE A 46 16.26 9.62 3.68
N TRP A 47 15.95 8.52 4.29
CA TRP A 47 16.83 7.78 5.17
C TRP A 47 16.90 6.32 4.76
N VAL A 48 18.06 5.70 4.92
CA VAL A 48 18.27 4.27 4.71
C VAL A 48 18.82 3.66 6.00
N ARG A 49 18.28 2.52 6.38
CA ARG A 49 18.75 1.72 7.52
C ARG A 49 19.51 0.52 7.01
N SER A 50 20.75 0.38 7.45
CA SER A 50 21.58 -0.81 7.25
C SER A 50 22.00 -1.31 8.63
N GLY A 51 21.69 -2.57 8.94
CA GLY A 51 21.85 -3.09 10.30
C GLY A 51 21.01 -2.33 11.32
N GLN A 52 21.64 -1.73 12.34
CA GLN A 52 20.94 -1.04 13.43
C GLN A 52 20.89 0.48 13.30
N SER A 53 21.55 1.07 12.30
CA SER A 53 21.69 2.53 12.20
C SER A 53 20.98 3.12 10.97
N TRP A 54 20.39 4.30 11.17
CA TRP A 54 19.82 5.11 10.09
C TRP A 54 20.88 6.08 9.56
N LYS A 55 21.04 6.13 8.25
CA LYS A 55 21.90 7.07 7.54
C LYS A 55 21.03 8.01 6.72
N TYR A 56 21.25 9.30 6.83
CA TYR A 56 20.67 10.29 5.93
C TYR A 56 21.18 10.06 4.50
N CYS A 57 20.27 10.05 3.52
CA CYS A 57 20.60 9.81 2.15
C CYS A 57 20.38 11.06 1.29
N ALA A 58 19.18 11.65 1.33
CA ALA A 58 18.81 12.77 0.48
C ALA A 58 17.63 13.54 1.07
N LYS A 59 17.26 14.64 0.41
CA LYS A 59 16.04 15.40 0.73
C LYS A 59 15.31 15.79 -0.54
N PHE A 60 14.03 15.45 -0.65
CA PHE A 60 13.20 15.90 -1.75
C PHE A 60 13.17 17.42 -1.86
N PRO A 61 13.14 18.00 -3.07
CA PRO A 61 12.98 19.43 -3.28
C PRO A 61 11.77 19.99 -2.54
N PHE A 62 11.87 21.25 -2.16
CA PHE A 62 10.78 21.98 -1.53
C PHE A 62 9.66 22.24 -2.54
N HIS A 63 8.42 21.98 -2.15
CA HIS A 63 7.23 22.17 -2.97
C HIS A 63 6.20 23.04 -2.23
N SER A 64 6.06 24.30 -2.67
CA SER A 64 5.04 25.21 -2.15
C SER A 64 3.65 24.86 -2.71
N PRO A 65 2.54 25.09 -1.97
CA PRO A 65 2.51 25.59 -0.57
C PRO A 65 2.59 24.47 0.48
N ARG A 66 2.53 23.20 0.10
CA ARG A 66 2.34 22.08 1.04
C ARG A 66 3.48 21.95 2.08
N ASP A 67 4.71 22.20 1.67
CA ASP A 67 5.87 22.03 2.55
C ASP A 67 6.03 23.19 3.54
N ILE A 68 5.39 24.34 3.30
CA ILE A 68 5.29 25.43 4.26
C ILE A 68 4.57 24.96 5.53
N PHE A 69 3.59 24.05 5.38
CA PHE A 69 2.76 23.54 6.47
C PHE A 69 3.30 22.25 7.11
N GLY A 70 4.53 21.85 6.79
CA GLY A 70 5.18 20.64 7.34
C GLY A 70 5.69 20.77 8.78
N PHE A 71 5.38 21.86 9.50
CA PHE A 71 5.94 22.16 10.83
C PHE A 71 5.23 21.44 12.00
N SER A 72 4.06 20.89 11.80
CA SER A 72 3.36 20.09 12.81
C SER A 72 2.72 18.84 12.22
N ARG A 73 2.50 17.81 13.02
CA ARG A 73 1.85 16.58 12.53
C ARG A 73 0.43 16.85 11.99
N ALA A 74 -0.30 17.76 12.62
CA ALA A 74 -1.64 18.13 12.18
C ALA A 74 -1.64 18.76 10.79
N THR A 75 -0.78 19.74 10.57
CA THR A 75 -0.65 20.43 9.28
C THR A 75 -0.03 19.52 8.21
N THR A 76 0.96 18.70 8.55
CA THR A 76 1.53 17.69 7.65
C THR A 76 0.45 16.76 7.10
N ARG A 77 -0.46 16.27 7.95
CA ARG A 77 -1.59 15.43 7.53
C ARG A 77 -2.58 16.20 6.65
N ALA A 78 -3.00 17.40 7.09
CA ALA A 78 -3.97 18.21 6.36
C ALA A 78 -3.50 18.53 4.93
N PHE A 79 -2.23 18.87 4.77
CA PHE A 79 -1.62 19.24 3.50
C PHE A 79 -0.87 18.09 2.81
N ARG A 80 -0.87 16.87 3.37
CA ARG A 80 -0.21 15.68 2.83
C ARG A 80 1.29 15.91 2.57
N ALA A 81 1.96 16.68 3.43
CA ALA A 81 3.34 17.11 3.21
C ALA A 81 4.38 15.99 3.31
N ASP A 82 4.03 14.84 3.89
CA ASP A 82 4.87 13.64 4.01
C ASP A 82 4.64 12.59 2.90
N LYS A 83 3.69 12.83 1.99
CA LYS A 83 3.37 11.85 0.92
C LYS A 83 4.48 11.79 -0.13
N CYS A 84 5.01 10.59 -0.32
CA CYS A 84 6.00 10.25 -1.33
C CYS A 84 6.10 8.73 -1.46
N ASN A 85 6.88 8.26 -2.44
CA ASN A 85 7.29 6.86 -2.55
C ASN A 85 8.81 6.79 -2.70
N ILE A 86 9.38 5.71 -2.20
CA ILE A 86 10.76 5.28 -2.45
C ILE A 86 10.69 3.82 -2.87
N TYR A 87 11.42 3.47 -3.92
CA TYR A 87 11.52 2.10 -4.42
C TYR A 87 12.94 1.84 -4.93
N GLY A 88 13.56 0.76 -4.48
CA GLY A 88 14.84 0.27 -4.98
C GLY A 88 14.63 -0.87 -5.96
N ASN A 89 15.30 -0.83 -7.12
CA ASN A 89 15.32 -1.98 -8.01
C ASN A 89 16.50 -2.92 -7.66
N ARG A 90 16.48 -4.13 -8.22
CA ARG A 90 17.50 -5.16 -8.01
C ARG A 90 18.92 -4.75 -8.38
N PHE A 91 19.11 -3.66 -9.15
CA PHE A 91 20.43 -3.11 -9.47
C PHE A 91 20.88 -2.01 -8.53
N GLY A 92 20.19 -1.84 -7.39
CA GLY A 92 20.50 -0.85 -6.37
C GLY A 92 20.20 0.60 -6.77
N LYS A 93 19.45 0.80 -7.87
CA LYS A 93 18.99 2.13 -8.27
C LYS A 93 17.72 2.49 -7.51
N ILE A 94 17.68 3.70 -6.97
CA ILE A 94 16.56 4.14 -6.11
C ILE A 94 15.74 5.20 -6.84
N LEU A 95 14.44 4.92 -6.95
CA LEU A 95 13.42 5.80 -7.49
C LEU A 95 12.66 6.47 -6.36
N GLY A 96 12.41 7.77 -6.48
CA GLY A 96 11.54 8.53 -5.60
C GLY A 96 10.39 9.17 -6.37
N ILE A 97 9.18 9.22 -5.79
CA ILE A 97 8.05 9.96 -6.37
C ILE A 97 7.52 10.92 -5.31
N ARG A 98 7.42 12.21 -5.65
CA ARG A 98 6.86 13.22 -4.76
C ARG A 98 6.38 14.44 -5.54
N ALA A 99 5.22 14.96 -5.16
CA ALA A 99 4.63 16.16 -5.74
C ALA A 99 4.51 16.10 -7.29
N GLY A 100 4.14 14.91 -7.81
CA GLY A 100 3.98 14.67 -9.24
C GLY A 100 5.28 14.56 -10.03
N THR A 101 6.43 14.54 -9.37
CA THR A 101 7.73 14.36 -10.03
C THR A 101 8.37 13.05 -9.62
N VAL A 102 8.88 12.33 -10.60
CA VAL A 102 9.69 11.12 -10.45
C VAL A 102 11.16 11.52 -10.42
N TYR A 103 11.90 10.99 -9.47
CA TYR A 103 13.30 11.28 -9.23
C TYR A 103 14.14 10.01 -9.24
N GLN A 104 15.36 10.10 -9.68
CA GLN A 104 16.43 9.19 -9.36
C GLN A 104 17.16 9.70 -8.11
N LEU A 105 17.36 8.83 -7.15
CA LEU A 105 18.15 9.11 -5.95
C LEU A 105 19.55 8.53 -6.17
N GLU A 106 20.54 9.41 -6.22
CA GLU A 106 21.96 9.06 -6.37
C GLU A 106 22.70 9.34 -5.06
N ASP A 107 23.96 8.89 -4.97
CA ASP A 107 24.84 9.14 -3.82
C ASP A 107 25.17 10.64 -3.61
N SER A 108 24.80 11.49 -4.57
CA SER A 108 24.98 12.95 -4.49
C SER A 108 24.12 13.67 -3.47
N CYS A 109 23.26 12.97 -2.73
CA CYS A 109 22.28 13.52 -1.79
C CYS A 109 21.25 14.51 -2.39
N ILE A 110 21.25 14.71 -3.70
CA ILE A 110 20.32 15.57 -4.42
C ILE A 110 19.48 14.70 -5.36
N PRO A 111 18.16 14.61 -5.15
CA PRO A 111 17.28 13.89 -6.06
C PRO A 111 17.29 14.52 -7.46
N LYS A 112 17.65 13.72 -8.47
CA LYS A 112 17.65 14.14 -9.87
C LYS A 112 16.27 13.95 -10.48
N PRO A 113 15.57 15.00 -10.93
CA PRO A 113 14.26 14.85 -11.55
C PRO A 113 14.40 14.15 -12.91
N LEU A 114 13.50 13.19 -13.16
CA LEU A 114 13.42 12.46 -14.43
C LEU A 114 12.24 12.98 -15.28
N PHE A 115 11.03 12.84 -14.77
CA PHE A 115 9.81 13.26 -15.47
C PHE A 115 8.67 13.55 -14.48
N THR A 116 7.54 14.02 -15.01
CA THR A 116 6.34 14.33 -14.23
C THR A 116 5.20 13.38 -14.56
N ILE A 117 4.33 13.14 -13.58
CA ILE A 117 3.15 12.29 -13.69
C ILE A 117 1.90 13.04 -13.22
N ASN A 118 0.73 12.52 -13.56
CA ASN A 118 -0.52 12.97 -12.96
C ASN A 118 -0.62 12.46 -11.52
N GLY A 119 -1.03 13.34 -10.61
CA GLY A 119 -1.12 13.02 -9.18
C GLY A 119 0.11 13.46 -8.39
N ASP A 120 0.12 13.14 -7.12
CA ASP A 120 1.16 13.54 -6.17
C ASP A 120 2.23 12.45 -6.00
N CYS A 121 1.78 11.26 -5.72
CA CYS A 121 2.54 10.02 -5.60
C CYS A 121 1.57 8.85 -5.85
N VAL A 122 2.08 7.62 -5.81
CA VAL A 122 1.26 6.41 -5.92
C VAL A 122 1.01 5.78 -4.55
N LEU A 123 0.16 4.76 -4.47
CA LEU A 123 -0.07 4.06 -3.20
C LEU A 123 1.19 3.28 -2.77
N HIS A 124 1.35 3.08 -1.47
CA HIS A 124 2.49 2.31 -0.95
C HIS A 124 2.39 0.85 -1.40
N GLY A 125 3.54 0.27 -1.81
CA GLY A 125 3.59 -1.09 -2.30
C GLY A 125 2.92 -1.33 -3.65
N SER A 126 2.61 -0.25 -4.42
CA SER A 126 1.98 -0.33 -5.74
C SER A 126 2.98 -0.28 -6.90
N LEU A 127 4.27 -0.18 -6.61
CA LEU A 127 5.35 -0.29 -7.59
C LEU A 127 5.85 -1.73 -7.61
N CYS A 128 6.20 -2.22 -8.78
CA CYS A 128 6.87 -3.51 -8.93
C CYS A 128 7.91 -3.46 -10.04
N GLU A 129 8.77 -4.48 -10.11
CA GLU A 129 9.74 -4.61 -11.19
C GLU A 129 9.60 -5.96 -11.92
N ASP A 130 10.01 -5.98 -13.19
CA ASP A 130 10.19 -7.20 -13.96
C ASP A 130 11.56 -7.85 -13.66
N ARG A 131 11.84 -8.97 -14.35
CA ARG A 131 13.13 -9.68 -14.20
C ARG A 131 14.31 -8.88 -14.72
N GLN A 132 14.08 -7.98 -15.67
CA GLN A 132 15.09 -7.10 -16.24
C GLN A 132 15.37 -5.88 -15.34
N GLY A 133 14.59 -5.69 -14.26
CA GLY A 133 14.72 -4.57 -13.34
C GLY A 133 14.03 -3.30 -13.80
N ASN A 134 13.16 -3.38 -14.82
CA ASN A 134 12.30 -2.24 -15.16
C ASN A 134 11.25 -2.06 -14.08
N ILE A 135 11.07 -0.83 -13.62
CA ILE A 135 10.07 -0.48 -12.60
C ILE A 135 8.79 -0.04 -13.30
N TYR A 136 7.66 -0.59 -12.82
CA TYR A 136 6.32 -0.25 -13.30
C TYR A 136 5.47 0.33 -12.17
N PHE A 137 4.70 1.36 -12.51
CA PHE A 137 3.69 1.93 -11.62
C PHE A 137 2.60 2.66 -12.41
N GLY A 138 1.39 2.72 -11.85
CA GLY A 138 0.26 3.42 -12.46
C GLY A 138 -0.02 4.76 -11.79
N GLU A 139 -0.52 5.73 -12.54
CA GLU A 139 -0.91 7.03 -12.01
C GLU A 139 -2.09 6.90 -11.03
N TYR A 140 -1.98 7.59 -9.89
CA TYR A 140 -2.97 7.61 -8.82
C TYR A 140 -3.32 9.06 -8.46
N PHE A 141 -4.52 9.52 -8.85
CA PHE A 141 -4.98 10.90 -8.62
C PHE A 141 -6.51 11.00 -8.59
N MET A 142 -7.03 12.14 -8.17
CA MET A 142 -8.47 12.34 -8.00
C MET A 142 -9.30 12.26 -9.29
N ASN A 143 -8.73 12.45 -10.43
CA ASN A 143 -9.25 12.25 -11.79
C ASN A 143 -10.79 12.32 -11.95
N SER A 144 -11.41 13.38 -11.46
CA SER A 144 -12.86 13.56 -11.53
C SER A 144 -13.36 13.67 -12.98
N ALA A 145 -12.52 14.21 -13.87
CA ALA A 145 -12.81 14.33 -15.29
C ALA A 145 -12.57 13.05 -16.09
N ARG A 146 -12.14 11.95 -15.43
CA ARG A 146 -11.81 10.68 -16.10
C ARG A 146 -10.88 10.86 -17.30
N GLN A 147 -9.83 11.68 -17.14
CA GLN A 147 -8.75 11.77 -18.12
C GLN A 147 -8.04 10.44 -18.29
N ALA A 148 -7.28 10.27 -19.36
CA ALA A 148 -6.44 9.09 -19.57
C ALA A 148 -5.48 8.86 -18.39
N VAL A 149 -5.34 7.61 -17.97
CA VAL A 149 -4.49 7.16 -16.86
C VAL A 149 -3.38 6.30 -17.41
N ARG A 150 -2.15 6.55 -17.00
CA ARG A 150 -0.97 5.91 -17.56
C ARG A 150 -0.35 4.90 -16.61
N ILE A 151 0.17 3.83 -17.18
CA ILE A 151 1.15 2.95 -16.57
C ILE A 151 2.52 3.36 -17.11
N TRP A 152 3.44 3.67 -16.23
CA TRP A 152 4.80 4.05 -16.56
C TRP A 152 5.75 2.88 -16.43
N ARG A 153 6.74 2.79 -17.30
CA ARG A 153 7.91 1.95 -17.22
C ARG A 153 9.15 2.82 -17.08
N VAL A 154 10.01 2.51 -16.13
CA VAL A 154 11.31 3.14 -15.94
C VAL A 154 12.39 2.07 -16.12
N ALA A 155 13.34 2.30 -17.03
CA ALA A 155 14.42 1.37 -17.32
C ALA A 155 15.33 1.13 -16.09
N PRO A 156 16.05 -0.01 -16.03
CA PRO A 156 16.83 -0.40 -14.84
C PRO A 156 17.89 0.62 -14.41
N ARG A 157 18.47 1.34 -15.36
CA ARG A 157 19.46 2.41 -15.10
C ARG A 157 18.84 3.77 -14.83
N MET A 158 17.50 3.89 -14.97
CA MET A 158 16.74 5.15 -14.86
C MET A 158 17.16 6.24 -15.87
N ASP A 159 17.74 5.81 -16.99
CA ASP A 159 18.15 6.67 -18.12
C ASP A 159 17.10 6.74 -19.22
N HIS A 160 16.07 5.91 -19.15
CA HIS A 160 14.93 5.89 -20.07
C HIS A 160 13.63 5.59 -19.33
N TRP A 161 12.54 6.19 -19.77
CA TRP A 161 11.18 5.94 -19.28
C TRP A 161 10.18 6.13 -20.41
N GLU A 162 9.08 5.41 -20.32
CA GLU A 162 8.03 5.44 -21.33
C GLU A 162 6.66 5.13 -20.71
N ILE A 163 5.61 5.42 -21.45
CA ILE A 163 4.26 4.97 -21.14
C ILE A 163 4.14 3.53 -21.64
N ALA A 164 4.11 2.56 -20.71
CA ALA A 164 3.90 1.15 -21.03
C ALA A 164 2.46 0.89 -21.51
N TYR A 165 1.49 1.60 -20.91
CA TYR A 165 0.09 1.55 -21.30
C TYR A 165 -0.65 2.83 -20.90
N ALA A 166 -1.66 3.20 -21.70
CA ALA A 166 -2.56 4.31 -21.39
C ALA A 166 -4.02 3.84 -21.43
N PHE A 167 -4.68 3.85 -20.29
CA PHE A 167 -6.13 3.67 -20.24
C PHE A 167 -6.78 4.87 -20.90
N PRO A 168 -7.77 4.66 -21.81
CA PRO A 168 -8.45 5.76 -22.47
C PRO A 168 -9.22 6.64 -21.47
N ALA A 169 -9.50 7.87 -21.87
CA ALA A 169 -10.41 8.72 -21.12
C ALA A 169 -11.77 8.04 -20.95
N ALA A 170 -12.44 8.35 -19.83
CA ALA A 170 -13.69 7.72 -19.38
C ALA A 170 -13.58 6.22 -18.99
N GLY A 171 -12.38 5.62 -19.03
CA GLY A 171 -12.19 4.21 -18.73
C GLY A 171 -12.16 3.90 -17.24
N ILE A 172 -11.24 4.53 -16.52
CA ILE A 172 -11.01 4.30 -15.08
C ILE A 172 -10.65 5.61 -14.38
N ARG A 173 -10.81 5.64 -13.07
CA ARG A 173 -10.37 6.79 -12.27
C ARG A 173 -8.86 6.86 -12.13
N HIS A 174 -8.24 5.77 -11.68
CA HIS A 174 -6.80 5.64 -11.47
C HIS A 174 -6.40 4.17 -11.33
N VAL A 175 -5.10 3.92 -11.27
CA VAL A 175 -4.52 2.62 -10.93
C VAL A 175 -4.26 2.57 -9.42
N HIS A 176 -4.71 1.52 -8.74
CA HIS A 176 -4.40 1.28 -7.33
C HIS A 176 -3.04 0.63 -7.14
N GLY A 177 -2.71 -0.37 -7.94
CA GLY A 177 -1.43 -1.05 -7.84
C GLY A 177 -1.12 -1.93 -9.03
N ILE A 178 0.17 -2.25 -9.17
CA ILE A 178 0.71 -3.19 -10.13
C ILE A 178 1.52 -4.21 -9.35
N TYR A 179 1.24 -5.50 -9.58
CA TYR A 179 1.82 -6.60 -8.83
C TYR A 179 2.34 -7.67 -9.77
N ARG A 180 3.60 -8.05 -9.64
CA ARG A 180 4.16 -9.18 -10.36
C ARG A 180 3.65 -10.47 -9.73
N ASP A 181 3.24 -11.42 -10.56
CA ASP A 181 2.84 -12.74 -10.13
C ASP A 181 4.06 -13.56 -9.67
N PRO A 182 4.06 -14.14 -8.46
CA PRO A 182 5.18 -14.95 -8.01
C PRO A 182 5.21 -16.37 -8.62
N TYR A 183 4.10 -16.84 -9.20
CA TYR A 183 3.95 -18.19 -9.73
C TYR A 183 3.97 -18.25 -11.26
N GLU A 184 3.60 -17.17 -11.95
CA GLU A 184 3.57 -17.07 -13.40
C GLU A 184 4.56 -16.02 -13.89
N GLU A 185 5.58 -16.46 -14.62
CA GLU A 185 6.61 -15.57 -15.19
C GLU A 185 6.00 -14.48 -16.06
N GLU A 186 6.57 -13.28 -15.99
CA GLU A 186 6.18 -12.10 -16.79
C GLU A 186 4.69 -11.74 -16.71
N THR A 187 3.97 -12.30 -15.73
CA THR A 187 2.57 -11.99 -15.48
C THR A 187 2.45 -10.87 -14.45
N PHE A 188 1.68 -9.85 -14.81
CA PHE A 188 1.39 -8.71 -13.93
C PHE A 188 -0.11 -8.56 -13.74
N TRP A 189 -0.47 -8.19 -12.52
CA TRP A 189 -1.83 -7.89 -12.12
C TRP A 189 -1.97 -6.42 -11.79
N VAL A 190 -3.02 -5.79 -12.32
CA VAL A 190 -3.30 -4.36 -12.12
C VAL A 190 -4.68 -4.20 -11.53
N THR A 191 -4.78 -3.46 -10.43
CA THR A 191 -6.04 -3.15 -9.76
C THR A 191 -6.46 -1.72 -10.08
N VAL A 192 -7.73 -1.51 -10.45
CA VAL A 192 -8.22 -0.21 -10.93
C VAL A 192 -9.63 0.10 -10.43
N GLY A 193 -9.96 1.37 -10.41
CA GLY A 193 -11.32 1.90 -10.19
C GLY A 193 -11.71 2.08 -8.74
N ASP A 194 -12.64 3.03 -8.50
CA ASP A 194 -13.21 3.36 -7.18
C ASP A 194 -14.73 3.24 -7.15
N PHE A 195 -15.39 3.46 -8.27
CA PHE A 195 -16.84 3.52 -8.36
C PHE A 195 -17.41 2.35 -9.18
N SER A 196 -18.70 2.12 -9.02
CA SER A 196 -19.38 1.09 -9.80
C SER A 196 -19.21 1.34 -11.30
N GLY A 197 -18.90 0.28 -12.03
CA GLY A 197 -18.62 0.30 -13.48
C GLY A 197 -17.12 0.41 -13.82
N GLU A 198 -16.23 0.69 -12.86
CA GLU A 198 -14.80 0.85 -13.14
C GLU A 198 -13.87 -0.03 -12.26
N CYS A 199 -14.43 -0.86 -11.36
CA CYS A 199 -13.65 -1.71 -10.47
C CYS A 199 -13.30 -3.04 -11.17
N TYR A 200 -12.03 -3.23 -11.50
CA TYR A 200 -11.56 -4.42 -12.19
C TYR A 200 -10.18 -4.87 -11.67
N ILE A 201 -9.90 -6.16 -11.81
CA ILE A 201 -8.57 -6.73 -11.72
C ILE A 201 -8.16 -7.14 -13.13
N LEU A 202 -7.04 -6.61 -13.60
CA LEU A 202 -6.53 -6.81 -14.94
C LEU A 202 -5.27 -7.67 -14.88
N CYS A 203 -5.10 -8.55 -15.87
CA CYS A 203 -3.90 -9.39 -16.00
C CYS A 203 -3.26 -9.14 -17.36
N THR A 204 -1.96 -8.96 -17.39
CA THR A 204 -1.14 -8.91 -18.61
C THR A 204 -0.04 -9.94 -18.56
N ARG A 205 0.30 -10.52 -19.72
CA ARG A 205 1.38 -11.50 -19.93
C ARG A 205 2.35 -11.10 -21.06
N ASP A 206 2.23 -9.86 -21.52
CA ASP A 206 2.95 -9.34 -22.68
C ASP A 206 3.54 -7.93 -22.43
N LEU A 207 3.89 -7.67 -21.16
CA LEU A 207 4.46 -6.39 -20.70
C LEU A 207 3.55 -5.20 -21.04
N PHE A 208 2.28 -5.30 -20.65
CA PHE A 208 1.24 -4.26 -20.75
C PHE A 208 0.76 -3.93 -22.18
N LYS A 209 1.03 -4.78 -23.19
CA LYS A 209 0.50 -4.56 -24.55
C LYS A 209 -1.01 -4.88 -24.58
N THR A 210 -1.42 -5.94 -23.90
CA THR A 210 -2.83 -6.34 -23.77
C THR A 210 -3.20 -6.71 -22.34
N PHE A 211 -4.51 -6.70 -22.05
CA PHE A 211 -5.05 -7.10 -20.76
C PHE A 211 -6.20 -8.08 -20.89
N THR A 212 -6.17 -9.12 -20.06
CA THR A 212 -7.37 -9.87 -19.69
C THR A 212 -8.03 -9.16 -18.52
N ARG A 213 -9.31 -8.80 -18.65
CA ARG A 213 -10.08 -8.09 -17.62
C ARG A 213 -10.95 -9.08 -16.84
N TYR A 214 -10.84 -9.03 -15.52
CA TYR A 214 -11.68 -9.77 -14.58
C TYR A 214 -12.57 -8.80 -13.81
N GLY A 215 -13.85 -9.17 -13.66
CA GLY A 215 -14.83 -8.41 -12.92
C GLY A 215 -15.97 -7.86 -13.76
N ASP A 216 -17.00 -7.42 -13.05
CA ASP A 216 -18.22 -6.81 -13.61
C ASP A 216 -18.32 -5.31 -13.29
N GLY A 217 -17.24 -4.71 -12.78
CA GLY A 217 -17.19 -3.30 -12.40
C GLY A 217 -17.72 -2.97 -11.01
N LYS A 218 -18.22 -3.96 -10.24
CA LYS A 218 -18.77 -3.75 -8.89
C LYS A 218 -17.70 -3.65 -7.82
N GLN A 219 -18.09 -3.15 -6.64
CA GLN A 219 -17.21 -2.96 -5.48
C GLN A 219 -16.52 -4.26 -5.00
N THR A 220 -17.07 -5.42 -5.29
CA THR A 220 -16.43 -6.71 -5.02
C THR A 220 -15.07 -6.86 -5.71
N TRP A 221 -14.87 -6.21 -6.86
CA TRP A 221 -13.64 -6.20 -7.64
C TRP A 221 -12.73 -4.99 -7.35
N ARG A 222 -13.16 -4.11 -6.45
CA ARG A 222 -12.32 -3.01 -5.99
C ARG A 222 -11.30 -3.54 -5.00
N ALA A 223 -10.06 -3.60 -5.45
CA ALA A 223 -8.91 -4.05 -4.68
C ALA A 223 -7.80 -3.01 -4.72
N VAL A 224 -7.09 -2.81 -3.63
CA VAL A 224 -5.81 -2.10 -3.62
C VAL A 224 -4.68 -3.12 -3.60
N ARG A 225 -4.68 -4.05 -2.66
CA ARG A 225 -3.66 -5.11 -2.56
C ARG A 225 -4.21 -6.44 -3.05
N VAL A 226 -3.41 -7.17 -3.83
CA VAL A 226 -3.64 -8.57 -4.17
C VAL A 226 -2.62 -9.47 -3.49
N PHE A 227 -3.06 -10.68 -3.14
CA PHE A 227 -2.26 -11.77 -2.59
C PHE A 227 -2.33 -12.95 -3.56
N PHE A 228 -1.33 -13.80 -3.54
CA PHE A 228 -1.21 -14.87 -4.50
C PHE A 228 -1.05 -16.22 -3.79
N THR A 229 -1.74 -17.21 -4.31
CA THR A 229 -1.46 -18.63 -4.08
C THR A 229 -1.26 -19.32 -5.44
N GLU A 230 -0.82 -20.54 -5.46
CA GLU A 230 -0.66 -21.29 -6.70
C GLU A 230 -1.95 -21.38 -7.52
N GLN A 231 -3.12 -21.44 -6.85
CA GLN A 231 -4.41 -21.66 -7.48
C GLN A 231 -5.26 -20.38 -7.60
N TYR A 232 -4.99 -19.35 -6.80
CA TYR A 232 -5.87 -18.19 -6.68
C TYR A 232 -5.11 -16.86 -6.69
N VAL A 233 -5.79 -15.85 -7.20
CA VAL A 233 -5.53 -14.44 -6.93
C VAL A 233 -6.53 -13.97 -5.88
N CYS A 234 -6.06 -13.45 -4.75
CA CYS A 234 -6.87 -13.15 -3.59
C CYS A 234 -6.77 -11.67 -3.23
N TRP A 235 -7.82 -11.11 -2.65
CA TRP A 235 -7.82 -9.74 -2.12
C TRP A 235 -8.83 -9.57 -1.00
N ILE A 236 -8.68 -8.50 -0.25
CA ILE A 236 -9.75 -7.95 0.59
C ILE A 236 -10.27 -6.72 -0.14
N THR A 237 -11.59 -6.59 -0.24
CA THR A 237 -12.19 -5.46 -0.94
C THR A 237 -11.81 -4.13 -0.30
N ASP A 238 -11.67 -3.09 -1.13
CA ASP A 238 -11.39 -1.72 -0.72
C ASP A 238 -12.66 -0.87 -0.91
N SER A 239 -13.73 -1.19 -0.22
CA SER A 239 -14.97 -0.43 -0.36
C SER A 239 -15.31 0.35 0.91
N ASN A 240 -15.42 1.66 0.77
CA ASN A 240 -16.05 2.49 1.79
C ASN A 240 -17.57 2.64 1.57
N LEU A 241 -18.11 2.10 0.47
CA LEU A 241 -19.51 2.22 0.08
C LEU A 241 -20.33 1.00 0.50
N GLU A 242 -19.72 -0.17 0.51
CA GLU A 242 -20.41 -1.44 0.77
C GLU A 242 -19.59 -2.29 1.76
N GLN A 243 -20.21 -3.30 2.36
CA GLN A 243 -19.56 -4.29 3.22
C GLN A 243 -18.34 -4.91 2.53
N ASN A 244 -17.22 -4.94 3.25
CA ASN A 244 -15.99 -5.53 2.76
C ASN A 244 -15.92 -7.04 3.00
N TYR A 245 -15.20 -7.73 2.12
CA TYR A 245 -15.07 -9.19 2.12
C TYR A 245 -13.65 -9.62 1.73
N ALA A 246 -13.24 -10.77 2.23
CA ALA A 246 -12.17 -11.54 1.62
C ALA A 246 -12.70 -12.18 0.32
N CYS A 247 -11.95 -12.05 -0.76
CA CYS A 247 -12.31 -12.58 -2.07
C CYS A 247 -11.13 -13.35 -2.65
N ARG A 248 -11.44 -14.36 -3.46
CA ARG A 248 -10.45 -15.04 -4.30
C ARG A 248 -11.02 -15.36 -5.66
N MET A 249 -10.17 -15.39 -6.65
CA MET A 249 -10.49 -15.76 -8.02
C MET A 249 -9.59 -16.91 -8.44
N SER A 250 -10.19 -17.96 -8.98
CA SER A 250 -9.45 -19.09 -9.56
C SER A 250 -8.64 -18.63 -10.78
N ARG A 251 -7.35 -18.95 -10.79
CA ARG A 251 -6.45 -18.62 -11.92
C ARG A 251 -6.86 -19.34 -13.20
N SER A 252 -7.34 -20.59 -13.09
CA SER A 252 -7.68 -21.43 -14.24
C SER A 252 -9.04 -21.07 -14.88
N SER A 253 -10.03 -20.73 -14.06
CA SER A 253 -11.40 -20.50 -14.55
C SER A 253 -11.86 -19.04 -14.50
N GLY A 254 -11.16 -18.17 -13.73
CA GLY A 254 -11.62 -16.82 -13.45
C GLY A 254 -12.83 -16.76 -12.50
N ALA A 255 -13.27 -17.90 -11.95
CA ALA A 255 -14.41 -17.96 -11.04
C ALA A 255 -14.10 -17.23 -9.73
N LEU A 256 -15.01 -16.32 -9.34
CA LEU A 256 -14.95 -15.56 -8.09
C LEU A 256 -15.59 -16.36 -6.96
N GLU A 257 -14.91 -16.38 -5.83
CA GLU A 257 -15.46 -16.82 -4.54
C GLU A 257 -15.35 -15.69 -3.52
N LYS A 258 -16.48 -15.40 -2.86
CA LYS A 258 -16.60 -14.38 -1.83
C LYS A 258 -16.67 -15.08 -0.47
N GLY A 259 -15.72 -14.77 0.40
CA GLY A 259 -15.55 -15.39 1.71
C GLY A 259 -16.07 -14.54 2.86
N MET A 260 -15.32 -14.53 3.96
CA MET A 260 -15.70 -13.88 5.20
C MET A 260 -15.83 -12.35 5.06
N GLN A 261 -16.69 -11.77 5.88
CA GLN A 261 -16.82 -10.33 6.03
C GLN A 261 -15.60 -9.75 6.76
N ILE A 262 -15.15 -8.60 6.28
CA ILE A 262 -14.08 -7.80 6.88
C ILE A 262 -14.67 -6.46 7.32
N ALA A 263 -14.30 -6.00 8.50
CA ALA A 263 -14.94 -4.82 9.11
C ALA A 263 -14.73 -3.51 8.32
N ASN A 264 -13.58 -3.36 7.65
CA ASN A 264 -13.22 -2.14 6.93
C ASN A 264 -12.53 -2.48 5.61
N SER A 265 -12.37 -1.50 4.73
CA SER A 265 -11.57 -1.58 3.51
C SER A 265 -10.10 -1.94 3.81
N SER A 266 -9.40 -2.60 2.88
CA SER A 266 -7.99 -2.95 3.02
C SER A 266 -7.15 -2.35 1.90
N TRP A 267 -6.16 -1.52 2.28
CA TRP A 267 -5.30 -0.85 1.30
C TRP A 267 -3.93 -1.49 1.18
N TYR A 268 -3.37 -1.98 2.29
CA TYR A 268 -1.99 -2.42 2.33
C TYR A 268 -1.87 -3.82 2.89
N GLY A 269 -0.78 -4.47 2.54
CA GLY A 269 -0.47 -5.79 3.01
C GLY A 269 0.79 -6.33 2.35
N THR A 270 1.27 -7.44 2.86
CA THR A 270 2.44 -8.15 2.35
C THR A 270 2.28 -9.65 2.52
N THR A 271 3.13 -10.42 1.86
CA THR A 271 3.33 -11.83 2.13
C THR A 271 4.75 -11.97 2.66
N THR A 272 4.91 -12.59 3.84
CA THR A 272 6.22 -12.79 4.44
C THR A 272 7.00 -13.90 3.72
N THR A 273 8.30 -13.95 3.95
CA THR A 273 9.18 -15.00 3.40
C THR A 273 8.77 -16.41 3.81
N GLU A 274 8.05 -16.54 4.94
CA GLU A 274 7.49 -17.82 5.40
C GLU A 274 6.09 -18.13 4.84
N GLY A 275 5.61 -17.31 3.89
CA GLY A 275 4.32 -17.48 3.24
C GLY A 275 3.10 -17.05 4.05
N LEU A 276 3.27 -16.31 5.16
CA LEU A 276 2.18 -15.73 5.91
C LEU A 276 1.71 -14.44 5.21
N HIS A 277 0.43 -14.39 4.83
CA HIS A 277 -0.19 -13.18 4.29
C HIS A 277 -0.60 -12.26 5.43
N VAL A 278 -0.29 -10.97 5.30
CA VAL A 278 -0.62 -9.93 6.27
C VAL A 278 -1.36 -8.80 5.56
N ALA A 279 -2.53 -8.44 6.05
CA ALA A 279 -3.33 -7.34 5.51
C ALA A 279 -3.65 -6.31 6.60
N PHE A 280 -3.81 -5.06 6.19
CA PHE A 280 -4.14 -3.94 7.09
C PHE A 280 -5.42 -3.27 6.63
N THR A 281 -6.40 -3.17 7.54
CA THR A 281 -7.62 -2.43 7.26
C THR A 281 -7.45 -0.93 7.51
N THR A 282 -8.29 -0.14 6.84
CA THR A 282 -8.25 1.32 6.90
C THR A 282 -9.55 1.85 7.52
N VAL A 283 -9.44 2.82 8.43
CA VAL A 283 -10.61 3.52 8.96
C VAL A 283 -10.83 4.80 8.17
N GLU A 284 -11.79 4.77 7.28
CA GLU A 284 -12.21 5.92 6.46
C GLU A 284 -13.68 6.29 6.76
N LYS A 285 -14.32 7.05 5.90
CA LYS A 285 -15.72 7.42 6.03
C LYS A 285 -16.56 6.69 4.98
N GLY A 286 -17.59 5.98 5.41
CA GLY A 286 -18.53 5.30 4.52
C GLY A 286 -19.27 4.15 5.21
N GLU A 287 -20.31 3.65 4.59
CA GLU A 287 -21.15 2.55 5.11
C GLU A 287 -20.40 1.22 5.16
N GLY A 288 -19.40 1.04 4.30
CA GLY A 288 -18.52 -0.13 4.29
C GLY A 288 -17.51 -0.18 5.43
N ILE A 289 -17.47 0.83 6.32
CA ILE A 289 -16.54 0.93 7.44
C ILE A 289 -17.31 0.73 8.74
N THR A 290 -17.19 -0.45 9.31
CA THR A 290 -17.99 -0.88 10.46
C THR A 290 -17.22 -0.87 11.78
N SER A 291 -15.90 -0.66 11.74
CA SER A 291 -15.03 -0.62 12.93
C SER A 291 -14.24 0.69 13.04
N PRO A 292 -14.11 1.27 14.24
CA PRO A 292 -13.25 2.43 14.47
C PRO A 292 -11.76 2.05 14.60
N TYR A 293 -11.40 0.80 14.31
CA TYR A 293 -10.06 0.28 14.44
C TYR A 293 -9.50 -0.10 13.07
N SER A 294 -8.25 0.27 12.82
CA SER A 294 -7.43 -0.30 11.77
C SER A 294 -6.85 -1.61 12.28
N GLN A 295 -7.16 -2.72 11.61
CA GLN A 295 -6.84 -4.08 12.04
C GLN A 295 -5.63 -4.63 11.31
N VAL A 296 -4.83 -5.42 12.03
CA VAL A 296 -3.78 -6.28 11.47
C VAL A 296 -4.38 -7.67 11.34
N LEU A 297 -4.45 -8.15 10.11
CA LEU A 297 -5.02 -9.43 9.74
C LEU A 297 -3.92 -10.37 9.24
N VAL A 298 -4.00 -11.65 9.56
CA VAL A 298 -3.10 -12.69 9.03
C VAL A 298 -3.88 -13.83 8.42
N SER A 299 -3.29 -14.48 7.41
CA SER A 299 -3.87 -15.64 6.74
C SER A 299 -2.77 -16.53 6.15
N ARG A 300 -2.99 -17.85 6.14
CA ARG A 300 -2.13 -18.83 5.45
C ARG A 300 -2.57 -19.11 4.00
N ASP A 301 -3.81 -18.79 3.68
CA ASP A 301 -4.43 -19.08 2.38
C ASP A 301 -4.95 -17.82 1.65
N ALA A 302 -4.67 -16.62 2.21
CA ALA A 302 -5.13 -15.33 1.73
C ALA A 302 -6.66 -15.20 1.59
N PHE A 303 -7.43 -16.08 2.21
CA PHE A 303 -8.89 -16.10 2.13
C PHE A 303 -9.57 -16.19 3.50
N ASN A 304 -9.03 -17.02 4.40
CA ASN A 304 -9.48 -17.12 5.78
C ASN A 304 -8.56 -16.26 6.67
N TRP A 305 -9.07 -15.12 7.12
CA TRP A 305 -8.29 -14.11 7.84
C TRP A 305 -8.58 -14.13 9.34
N GLN A 306 -7.56 -13.89 10.14
CA GLN A 306 -7.64 -13.72 11.58
C GLN A 306 -7.16 -12.34 11.97
N VAL A 307 -7.92 -11.60 12.78
CA VAL A 307 -7.47 -10.37 13.42
C VAL A 307 -6.52 -10.71 14.55
N ILE A 308 -5.30 -10.21 14.48
CA ILE A 308 -4.27 -10.43 15.53
C ILE A 308 -4.02 -9.20 16.38
N TYR A 309 -4.27 -8.01 15.83
CA TYR A 309 -4.10 -6.74 16.55
C TYR A 309 -4.95 -5.63 15.91
N GLN A 310 -5.16 -4.53 16.66
CA GLN A 310 -5.90 -3.39 16.14
C GLN A 310 -5.45 -2.07 16.76
N PHE A 311 -5.43 -1.01 15.94
CA PHE A 311 -5.11 0.35 16.34
C PHE A 311 -6.35 1.23 16.24
N LYS A 312 -6.67 1.94 17.31
CA LYS A 312 -7.81 2.86 17.32
C LYS A 312 -7.54 4.08 16.45
N LYS A 313 -8.53 4.48 15.63
CA LYS A 313 -8.49 5.78 14.93
C LYS A 313 -8.47 6.93 15.94
N ASP A 314 -7.66 7.95 15.68
CA ASP A 314 -7.65 9.14 16.53
C ASP A 314 -8.92 10.01 16.27
N PHE A 315 -9.75 10.16 17.27
CA PHE A 315 -11.02 10.91 17.19
C PHE A 315 -10.90 12.43 17.29
N TYR A 316 -9.73 12.91 17.65
CA TYR A 316 -9.53 14.35 17.88
C TYR A 316 -9.50 15.17 16.59
N ARG A 317 -9.54 14.51 15.43
CA ARG A 317 -9.34 15.13 14.13
C ARG A 317 -10.36 14.61 13.12
N PRO A 318 -11.23 15.49 12.57
CA PRO A 318 -12.20 15.08 11.56
C PRO A 318 -11.53 14.42 10.35
N VAL A 319 -12.07 13.29 9.91
CA VAL A 319 -11.54 12.50 8.77
C VAL A 319 -11.48 13.32 7.47
N GLN A 320 -12.42 14.26 7.30
CA GLN A 320 -12.44 15.13 6.13
C GLN A 320 -11.18 16.00 6.00
N VAL A 321 -10.63 16.45 7.12
CA VAL A 321 -9.46 17.34 7.17
C VAL A 321 -8.18 16.54 7.41
N PHE A 322 -8.18 15.63 8.38
CA PHE A 322 -6.98 14.99 8.89
C PHE A 322 -6.79 13.55 8.44
N LYS A 323 -7.55 13.12 7.42
CA LYS A 323 -7.39 11.84 6.77
C LYS A 323 -7.80 10.63 7.63
N TYR A 324 -7.49 9.48 7.10
CA TYR A 324 -7.96 8.17 7.52
C TYR A 324 -7.07 7.58 8.63
N GLY A 325 -7.55 6.51 9.27
CA GLY A 325 -6.71 5.67 10.11
C GLY A 325 -6.08 4.58 9.25
N VAL A 326 -4.78 4.67 8.97
CA VAL A 326 -4.09 3.81 8.01
C VAL A 326 -2.88 3.17 8.64
N ILE A 327 -2.71 1.86 8.42
CA ILE A 327 -1.45 1.16 8.60
C ILE A 327 -0.90 0.88 7.21
N SER A 328 0.35 1.21 6.95
CA SER A 328 1.09 0.82 5.75
C SER A 328 2.31 -0.02 6.10
N CYS A 329 2.80 -0.81 5.15
CA CYS A 329 4.06 -1.54 5.25
C CYS A 329 4.93 -1.23 4.03
N PRO A 330 6.26 -1.37 4.12
CA PRO A 330 7.14 -1.24 2.98
C PRO A 330 6.87 -2.37 1.96
N SER A 331 7.23 -2.14 0.71
CA SER A 331 7.42 -3.19 -0.28
C SER A 331 8.76 -3.92 -0.06
N GLY A 332 8.98 -5.03 -0.76
CA GLY A 332 10.15 -5.88 -0.59
C GLY A 332 9.90 -7.05 0.35
N GLU A 333 10.92 -7.87 0.54
CA GLU A 333 10.82 -9.09 1.34
C GLU A 333 10.95 -8.81 2.84
N MET A 334 10.04 -9.35 3.62
CA MET A 334 10.01 -9.24 5.07
C MET A 334 9.67 -10.59 5.69
N SER A 335 10.29 -10.89 6.84
CA SER A 335 9.95 -12.06 7.66
C SER A 335 8.80 -11.76 8.63
N GLN A 336 8.06 -12.79 9.05
CA GLN A 336 7.10 -12.66 10.16
C GLN A 336 7.76 -12.26 11.49
N HIS A 337 9.07 -12.48 11.63
CA HIS A 337 9.87 -12.03 12.78
C HIS A 337 10.33 -10.57 12.66
N ASP A 338 10.32 -10.00 11.44
CA ASP A 338 10.82 -8.68 11.10
C ASP A 338 9.86 -7.96 10.15
N LEU A 339 8.65 -7.69 10.63
CA LEU A 339 7.67 -6.94 9.88
C LEU A 339 7.74 -5.46 10.24
N TYR A 340 7.73 -4.60 9.24
CA TYR A 340 7.75 -3.14 9.42
C TYR A 340 6.39 -2.54 9.10
N ILE A 341 5.92 -1.63 9.96
CA ILE A 341 4.68 -0.89 9.75
C ILE A 341 4.85 0.59 10.04
N SER A 342 4.06 1.41 9.35
CA SER A 342 3.94 2.85 9.58
C SER A 342 2.46 3.21 9.75
N GLY A 343 2.15 4.25 10.52
CA GLY A 343 0.77 4.64 10.76
C GLY A 343 0.46 6.11 10.52
N GLU A 344 -0.77 6.32 10.05
CA GLU A 344 -1.36 7.66 9.90
C GLU A 344 -2.73 7.68 10.59
N GLY A 345 -2.96 8.67 11.45
CA GLY A 345 -4.25 8.87 12.10
C GLY A 345 -4.65 7.81 13.12
N LEU A 346 -3.68 7.13 13.74
CA LEU A 346 -3.89 6.03 14.69
C LEU A 346 -3.29 6.35 16.06
N VAL A 347 -4.01 6.02 17.11
CA VAL A 347 -3.53 6.20 18.48
C VAL A 347 -2.25 5.38 18.69
N GLY A 348 -1.17 6.05 19.12
CA GLY A 348 0.13 5.44 19.41
C GLY A 348 1.02 5.20 18.17
N LEU A 349 0.47 5.33 16.94
CA LEU A 349 1.22 5.06 15.71
C LEU A 349 1.21 6.23 14.71
N ASP A 350 0.44 7.31 14.95
CA ASP A 350 0.34 8.43 14.01
C ASP A 350 1.69 9.11 13.73
N GLY A 351 2.12 9.08 12.47
CA GLY A 351 3.38 9.68 12.00
C GLY A 351 4.63 8.98 12.54
N LYS A 352 4.51 7.72 12.90
CA LYS A 352 5.58 6.89 13.44
C LYS A 352 5.60 5.55 12.73
N SER A 353 6.74 4.88 12.83
CA SER A 353 6.91 3.53 12.32
C SER A 353 7.45 2.61 13.42
N MET A 354 7.30 1.31 13.22
CA MET A 354 7.83 0.31 14.13
C MET A 354 8.18 -1.00 13.41
N ARG A 355 9.05 -1.76 14.03
CA ARG A 355 9.38 -3.15 13.70
C ARG A 355 8.68 -4.05 14.70
N ILE A 356 7.99 -5.07 14.20
CA ILE A 356 7.16 -5.98 14.98
C ILE A 356 7.47 -7.43 14.64
N ASP A 357 7.26 -8.32 15.62
CA ASP A 357 7.28 -9.76 15.43
C ASP A 357 5.84 -10.29 15.57
N ILE A 358 5.37 -11.03 14.57
CA ILE A 358 4.04 -11.62 14.50
C ILE A 358 4.07 -13.14 14.44
N SER A 359 5.23 -13.76 14.62
CA SER A 359 5.42 -15.21 14.49
C SER A 359 4.54 -16.03 15.43
N GLU A 360 4.44 -15.61 16.70
CA GLU A 360 3.63 -16.29 17.71
C GLU A 360 2.11 -16.15 17.49
N LEU A 361 1.70 -15.14 16.71
CA LEU A 361 0.29 -14.81 16.46
C LEU A 361 -0.31 -15.55 15.26
N GLY A 362 0.55 -16.08 14.39
CA GLY A 362 0.17 -16.89 13.22
C GLY A 362 0.04 -18.38 13.52
N GLU A 363 0.42 -18.84 14.72
CA GLU A 363 0.29 -20.22 15.14
C GLU A 363 -1.07 -20.44 15.82
N LYS A 364 -1.92 -21.30 15.27
CA LYS A 364 -3.09 -21.79 16.00
C LYS A 364 -2.58 -22.52 17.24
N LYS A 365 -2.96 -22.09 18.43
CA LYS A 365 -2.95 -22.99 19.60
C LYS A 365 -3.75 -24.23 19.20
N LYS A 366 -3.01 -25.31 19.02
CA LYS A 366 -3.60 -26.65 18.80
C LYS A 366 -4.45 -27.04 20.00
#